data_610569e17196c07ee202c5d308e0a775
#
_entry.id   610569e17196c07ee202c5d308e0a775
#
_cell.length_a   1.000
_cell.length_b   1.000
_cell.length_c   1.000
_cell.angle_alpha   90.00
_cell.angle_beta   90.00
_cell.angle_gamma   90.00
#
_symmetry.space_group_name_H-M   'P 1'
#
loop_
_entity.id
_entity.type
_entity.pdbx_description
1 polymer ?
#
loop_
_entity_poly.entity_id
_entity_poly.type
_entity_poly.pdbx_seq_one_letter_code
_entity_poly.pdbx_strand_id
1 'polypeptide(L)'
;VPEQVKQNPGKPVPLVFAMHGYTCSAEIYCGNSEWYKVADKHGFILVHPTATPSTIEATTVASSPDNVALPAWNFMHTAPNGPDELLFFRTLLEKVCTDHAIDRTRVYATGHSHGSVMTQVLAMTMPEVFAAAAPCSGVLFQGFGMDIRVLPEIHNRKDCPIPIWMFGGEQEPWLLPNIPTDTNSTGDSIRIWRGNNHLTP
;
A
#
# COMPACT_ATOMS: atom_id res chain seq x y z
N VAL A 1 6.08 -10.15 -15.43
CA VAL A 1 5.27 -11.38 -15.69
C VAL A 1 6.21 -12.57 -15.77
N PRO A 2 6.10 -13.56 -14.89
CA PRO A 2 6.92 -14.76 -14.89
C PRO A 2 6.81 -15.57 -16.20
N GLU A 3 7.89 -16.25 -16.58
CA GLU A 3 7.91 -17.03 -17.81
C GLU A 3 6.86 -18.17 -17.80
N GLN A 4 6.68 -18.84 -16.68
CA GLN A 4 5.65 -19.88 -16.53
C GLN A 4 4.21 -19.37 -16.72
N VAL A 5 3.96 -18.07 -16.45
CA VAL A 5 2.66 -17.43 -16.68
C VAL A 5 2.49 -17.14 -18.17
N LYS A 6 3.53 -16.63 -18.85
CA LYS A 6 3.53 -16.39 -20.30
C LYS A 6 3.30 -17.66 -21.11
N GLN A 7 3.83 -18.79 -20.63
CA GLN A 7 3.63 -20.10 -21.27
C GLN A 7 2.21 -20.66 -21.10
N ASN A 8 1.43 -20.11 -20.15
CA ASN A 8 0.07 -20.55 -19.87
C ASN A 8 -0.89 -19.34 -19.75
N PRO A 9 -1.07 -18.54 -20.82
CA PRO A 9 -1.73 -17.23 -20.75
C PRO A 9 -3.21 -17.28 -20.36
N GLY A 10 -3.88 -18.42 -20.53
CA GLY A 10 -5.29 -18.59 -20.15
C GLY A 10 -5.51 -19.11 -18.72
N LYS A 11 -4.44 -19.47 -17.99
CA LYS A 11 -4.56 -19.95 -16.61
C LYS A 11 -4.63 -18.79 -15.63
N PRO A 12 -5.74 -18.64 -14.86
CA PRO A 12 -5.84 -17.58 -13.88
C PRO A 12 -4.75 -17.67 -12.80
N VAL A 13 -4.05 -16.55 -12.56
CA VAL A 13 -2.96 -16.47 -11.60
C VAL A 13 -3.19 -15.32 -10.58
N PRO A 14 -2.59 -15.38 -9.39
CA PRO A 14 -2.65 -14.28 -8.43
C PRO A 14 -1.98 -13.00 -8.98
N LEU A 15 -2.42 -11.86 -8.44
CA LEU A 15 -1.84 -10.55 -8.69
C LEU A 15 -1.36 -9.93 -7.37
N VAL A 16 -0.16 -9.36 -7.38
CA VAL A 16 0.38 -8.59 -6.26
C VAL A 16 0.74 -7.19 -6.73
N PHE A 17 0.16 -6.17 -6.08
CA PHE A 17 0.61 -4.79 -6.18
C PHE A 17 1.65 -4.54 -5.09
N ALA A 18 2.84 -4.05 -5.46
CA ALA A 18 3.92 -3.76 -4.53
C ALA A 18 4.39 -2.31 -4.68
N MET A 19 3.98 -1.46 -3.72
CA MET A 19 4.15 -0.02 -3.73
C MET A 19 5.49 0.40 -3.10
N HIS A 20 6.19 1.31 -3.80
CA HIS A 20 7.45 1.89 -3.33
C HIS A 20 7.26 2.91 -2.20
N GLY A 21 8.35 3.21 -1.48
CA GLY A 21 8.40 4.26 -0.47
C GLY A 21 8.48 5.67 -1.07
N TYR A 22 8.42 6.69 -0.21
CA TYR A 22 8.59 8.09 -0.61
C TYR A 22 9.91 8.29 -1.36
N THR A 23 9.93 9.17 -2.36
CA THR A 23 11.10 9.48 -3.21
C THR A 23 11.64 8.33 -4.08
N CYS A 24 11.03 7.18 -4.05
CA CYS A 24 11.45 5.99 -4.79
C CYS A 24 10.68 5.84 -6.11
N SER A 25 11.11 4.93 -6.97
CA SER A 25 10.39 4.54 -8.19
C SER A 25 10.12 3.04 -8.22
N ALA A 26 9.29 2.61 -9.17
CA ALA A 26 9.02 1.19 -9.39
C ALA A 26 10.31 0.41 -9.69
N GLU A 27 11.22 0.96 -10.49
CA GLU A 27 12.48 0.32 -10.87
C GLU A 27 13.39 0.11 -9.67
N ILE A 28 13.59 1.16 -8.86
CA ILE A 28 14.43 1.10 -7.67
C ILE A 28 13.84 0.12 -6.65
N TYR A 29 12.52 0.20 -6.42
CA TYR A 29 11.87 -0.69 -5.46
C TYR A 29 11.86 -2.14 -5.94
N CYS A 30 11.65 -2.38 -7.23
CA CYS A 30 11.73 -3.72 -7.81
C CYS A 30 13.12 -4.35 -7.59
N GLY A 31 14.19 -3.58 -7.81
CA GLY A 31 15.56 -4.04 -7.58
C GLY A 31 15.85 -4.34 -6.10
N ASN A 32 15.41 -3.46 -5.20
CA ASN A 32 15.72 -3.57 -3.76
C ASN A 32 14.88 -4.63 -3.05
N SER A 33 13.61 -4.77 -3.42
CA SER A 33 12.68 -5.70 -2.76
C SER A 33 12.82 -7.15 -3.24
N GLU A 34 13.37 -7.34 -4.44
CA GLU A 34 13.51 -8.64 -5.10
C GLU A 34 12.20 -9.45 -5.24
N TRP A 35 11.04 -8.79 -5.11
CA TRP A 35 9.73 -9.43 -5.26
C TRP A 35 9.57 -10.21 -6.57
N TYR A 36 10.28 -9.78 -7.64
CA TYR A 36 10.27 -10.49 -8.92
C TYR A 36 10.77 -11.93 -8.82
N LYS A 37 11.76 -12.21 -7.95
CA LYS A 37 12.25 -13.59 -7.71
C LYS A 37 11.17 -14.46 -7.07
N VAL A 38 10.37 -13.87 -6.17
CA VAL A 38 9.26 -14.55 -5.51
C VAL A 38 8.12 -14.79 -6.51
N ALA A 39 7.83 -13.81 -7.36
CA ALA A 39 6.85 -13.93 -8.43
C ALA A 39 7.21 -15.03 -9.43
N ASP A 40 8.47 -15.07 -9.86
CA ASP A 40 8.99 -16.13 -10.76
C ASP A 40 8.90 -17.50 -10.12
N LYS A 41 9.24 -17.61 -8.85
CA LYS A 41 9.18 -18.90 -8.12
C LYS A 41 7.75 -19.42 -7.94
N HIS A 42 6.80 -18.53 -7.65
CA HIS A 42 5.44 -18.91 -7.26
C HIS A 42 4.38 -18.70 -8.33
N GLY A 43 4.71 -18.09 -9.45
CA GLY A 43 3.82 -17.98 -10.63
C GLY A 43 2.66 -17.01 -10.45
N PHE A 44 2.92 -15.84 -9.89
CA PHE A 44 1.96 -14.74 -9.83
C PHE A 44 2.44 -13.51 -10.61
N ILE A 45 1.51 -12.69 -11.05
CA ILE A 45 1.85 -11.42 -11.69
C ILE A 45 2.15 -10.38 -10.60
N LEU A 46 3.27 -9.70 -10.77
CA LEU A 46 3.71 -8.62 -9.90
C LEU A 46 3.63 -7.29 -10.64
N VAL A 47 3.04 -6.30 -10.01
CA VAL A 47 2.95 -4.93 -10.51
C VAL A 47 3.60 -3.99 -9.52
N HIS A 48 4.61 -3.26 -9.98
CA HIS A 48 5.22 -2.15 -9.26
C HIS A 48 4.75 -0.83 -9.91
N PRO A 49 3.73 -0.18 -9.41
CA PRO A 49 3.35 1.14 -9.90
C PRO A 49 4.32 2.20 -9.39
N THR A 50 4.48 3.29 -10.13
CA THR A 50 5.21 4.49 -9.69
C THR A 50 4.22 5.60 -9.36
N ALA A 51 4.33 6.17 -8.17
CA ALA A 51 3.57 7.35 -7.78
C ALA A 51 3.98 8.56 -8.62
N THR A 52 3.05 9.45 -8.91
CA THR A 52 3.37 10.71 -9.58
C THR A 52 4.28 11.59 -8.71
N PRO A 53 5.25 12.30 -9.29
CA PRO A 53 5.95 13.34 -8.57
C PRO A 53 4.95 14.35 -8.04
N SER A 54 4.91 14.53 -6.73
CA SER A 54 4.06 15.48 -6.05
C SER A 54 4.94 16.48 -5.33
N THR A 55 4.69 17.77 -5.53
CA THR A 55 5.03 18.77 -4.55
C THR A 55 3.99 18.62 -3.45
N ILE A 56 4.14 17.58 -2.64
CA ILE A 56 3.50 17.63 -1.34
C ILE A 56 4.16 18.81 -0.67
N GLU A 57 3.46 19.93 -0.59
CA GLU A 57 3.60 20.84 0.53
C GLU A 57 3.17 20.02 1.76
N ALA A 58 3.81 18.89 1.92
CA ALA A 58 3.74 18.10 3.09
C ALA A 58 4.46 18.91 4.12
N THR A 59 3.72 19.62 4.81
CA THR A 59 3.94 20.24 6.07
C THR A 59 4.81 19.43 7.02
N THR A 60 5.54 18.37 6.63
CA THR A 60 6.33 17.65 7.63
C THR A 60 7.27 16.54 7.16
N VAL A 61 7.21 16.03 5.96
CA VAL A 61 8.32 15.21 5.48
C VAL A 61 9.26 16.17 4.80
N ALA A 62 10.50 16.23 5.25
CA ALA A 62 11.50 17.18 4.86
C ALA A 62 11.33 17.59 3.39
N SER A 63 10.92 18.83 3.18
CA SER A 63 10.96 19.45 1.87
C SER A 63 12.32 19.13 1.28
N SER A 64 12.35 18.57 0.07
CA SER A 64 13.61 18.53 -0.67
C SER A 64 14.18 19.96 -0.61
N PRO A 65 15.46 20.14 -0.25
CA PRO A 65 16.04 21.46 -0.11
C PRO A 65 15.84 22.35 -1.35
N ASP A 66 15.49 21.75 -2.48
CA ASP A 66 15.37 22.39 -3.79
C ASP A 66 13.93 22.47 -4.33
N ASN A 67 12.90 22.24 -3.53
CA ASN A 67 11.48 22.18 -3.98
C ASN A 67 11.24 21.23 -5.17
N VAL A 68 12.01 20.17 -5.29
CA VAL A 68 11.85 19.17 -6.35
C VAL A 68 10.66 18.28 -6.03
N ALA A 69 9.74 18.16 -6.97
CA ALA A 69 8.65 17.21 -6.89
C ALA A 69 9.20 15.77 -6.89
N LEU A 70 8.92 15.00 -5.86
CA LEU A 70 9.38 13.63 -5.69
C LEU A 70 8.20 12.64 -5.73
N PRO A 71 8.40 11.41 -6.21
CA PRO A 71 7.32 10.43 -6.24
C PRO A 71 6.75 10.18 -4.86
N ALA A 72 5.44 10.40 -4.72
CA ALA A 72 4.72 10.26 -3.46
C ALA A 72 3.26 9.89 -3.71
N TRP A 73 2.73 8.94 -2.93
CA TRP A 73 1.32 8.54 -3.00
C TRP A 73 0.42 9.61 -2.40
N ASN A 74 -0.59 10.06 -3.16
CA ASN A 74 -1.57 11.04 -2.70
C ASN A 74 -2.73 10.38 -1.92
N PHE A 75 -2.42 9.55 -0.93
CA PHE A 75 -3.43 8.77 -0.20
C PHE A 75 -4.35 9.61 0.69
N MET A 76 -3.99 10.86 0.99
CA MET A 76 -4.81 11.79 1.79
C MET A 76 -5.69 12.70 0.96
N HIS A 77 -5.60 12.66 -0.37
CA HIS A 77 -6.25 13.63 -1.26
C HIS A 77 -5.96 15.09 -0.87
N THR A 78 -4.82 15.32 -0.18
CA THR A 78 -4.44 16.65 0.33
C THR A 78 -3.91 17.58 -0.75
N ALA A 79 -3.50 17.05 -1.88
CA ALA A 79 -3.20 17.85 -3.06
C ALA A 79 -4.49 18.06 -3.87
N PRO A 80 -5.08 19.27 -3.88
CA PRO A 80 -6.36 19.53 -4.55
C PRO A 80 -6.36 19.17 -6.04
N ASN A 81 -5.18 19.15 -6.66
CA ASN A 81 -4.95 18.77 -8.05
C ASN A 81 -4.07 17.52 -8.17
N GLY A 82 -3.90 16.77 -7.08
CA GLY A 82 -3.13 15.54 -7.07
C GLY A 82 -3.88 14.39 -7.74
N PRO A 83 -3.20 13.28 -8.05
CA PRO A 83 -3.83 12.11 -8.64
C PRO A 83 -4.87 11.50 -7.70
N ASP A 84 -5.95 10.97 -8.29
CA ASP A 84 -6.87 10.08 -7.61
C ASP A 84 -6.26 8.66 -7.59
N GLU A 85 -5.62 8.31 -6.49
CA GLU A 85 -4.94 7.02 -6.36
C GLU A 85 -5.92 5.85 -6.38
N LEU A 86 -7.12 6.01 -5.86
CA LEU A 86 -8.11 4.93 -5.86
C LEU A 86 -8.60 4.64 -7.28
N LEU A 87 -8.88 5.67 -8.06
CA LEU A 87 -9.21 5.53 -9.48
C LEU A 87 -8.04 4.94 -10.27
N PHE A 88 -6.81 5.38 -9.98
CA PHE A 88 -5.61 4.83 -10.60
C PHE A 88 -5.49 3.33 -10.37
N PHE A 89 -5.57 2.85 -9.13
CA PHE A 89 -5.46 1.43 -8.82
C PHE A 89 -6.61 0.59 -9.39
N ARG A 90 -7.84 1.12 -9.42
CA ARG A 90 -8.97 0.46 -10.10
C ARG A 90 -8.71 0.32 -11.60
N THR A 91 -8.28 1.39 -12.25
CA THR A 91 -7.97 1.40 -13.68
C THR A 91 -6.80 0.46 -14.02
N LEU A 92 -5.76 0.48 -13.20
CA LEU A 92 -4.60 -0.40 -13.36
C LEU A 92 -4.98 -1.88 -13.20
N LEU A 93 -5.82 -2.21 -12.21
CA LEU A 93 -6.35 -3.57 -12.04
C LEU A 93 -7.09 -4.04 -13.29
N GLU A 94 -8.01 -3.23 -13.81
CA GLU A 94 -8.77 -3.60 -15.01
C GLU A 94 -7.86 -3.77 -16.23
N LYS A 95 -6.85 -2.91 -16.37
CA LYS A 95 -5.84 -3.05 -17.44
C LYS A 95 -5.09 -4.37 -17.34
N VAL A 96 -4.61 -4.71 -16.14
CA VAL A 96 -3.89 -5.98 -15.92
C VAL A 96 -4.79 -7.18 -16.15
N CYS A 97 -6.06 -7.11 -15.74
CA CYS A 97 -7.04 -8.18 -15.99
C CYS A 97 -7.43 -8.32 -17.47
N THR A 98 -7.33 -7.24 -18.25
CA THR A 98 -7.52 -7.30 -19.71
C THR A 98 -6.35 -7.95 -20.42
N ASP A 99 -5.15 -7.67 -19.95
CA ASP A 99 -3.92 -8.18 -20.59
C ASP A 99 -3.58 -9.61 -20.16
N HIS A 100 -4.05 -10.04 -18.97
CA HIS A 100 -3.68 -11.31 -18.37
C HIS A 100 -4.87 -11.98 -17.68
N ALA A 101 -4.87 -13.30 -17.64
CA ALA A 101 -5.84 -14.08 -16.86
C ALA A 101 -5.52 -13.95 -15.36
N ILE A 102 -6.20 -13.04 -14.67
CA ILE A 102 -6.05 -12.82 -13.23
C ILE A 102 -7.17 -13.54 -12.47
N ASP A 103 -6.79 -14.25 -11.42
CA ASP A 103 -7.75 -14.70 -10.42
C ASP A 103 -8.11 -13.54 -9.50
N ARG A 104 -9.26 -12.92 -9.75
CA ARG A 104 -9.73 -11.75 -9.00
C ARG A 104 -10.00 -12.03 -7.52
N THR A 105 -10.04 -13.29 -7.11
CA THR A 105 -10.15 -13.67 -5.68
C THR A 105 -8.79 -13.73 -4.97
N ARG A 106 -7.70 -13.55 -5.73
CA ARG A 106 -6.32 -13.59 -5.24
C ARG A 106 -5.52 -12.35 -5.68
N VAL A 107 -6.05 -11.17 -5.38
CA VAL A 107 -5.39 -9.89 -5.57
C VAL A 107 -4.88 -9.41 -4.22
N TYR A 108 -3.61 -9.04 -4.15
CA TYR A 108 -2.93 -8.69 -2.91
C TYR A 108 -2.23 -7.34 -3.02
N ALA A 109 -2.05 -6.67 -1.89
CA ALA A 109 -1.31 -5.43 -1.79
C ALA A 109 -0.18 -5.55 -0.76
N THR A 110 0.99 -5.00 -1.10
CA THR A 110 2.12 -4.82 -0.20
C THR A 110 2.84 -3.53 -0.54
N GLY A 111 3.70 -3.06 0.34
CA GLY A 111 4.50 -1.87 0.09
C GLY A 111 5.37 -1.50 1.29
N HIS A 112 6.37 -0.68 1.06
CA HIS A 112 7.33 -0.26 2.07
C HIS A 112 7.16 1.22 2.39
N SER A 113 7.27 1.60 3.68
CA SER A 113 7.25 2.99 4.15
C SER A 113 5.97 3.72 3.67
N HIS A 114 6.09 4.75 2.84
CA HIS A 114 4.96 5.45 2.24
C HIS A 114 4.04 4.52 1.42
N GLY A 115 4.63 3.52 0.74
CA GLY A 115 3.87 2.46 0.06
C GLY A 115 3.16 1.51 1.04
N SER A 116 3.67 1.35 2.27
CA SER A 116 2.97 0.62 3.33
C SER A 116 1.69 1.35 3.77
N VAL A 117 1.74 2.67 3.87
CA VAL A 117 0.54 3.48 4.15
C VAL A 117 -0.47 3.32 3.01
N MET A 118 -0.02 3.45 1.76
CA MET A 118 -0.90 3.25 0.59
C MET A 118 -1.50 1.84 0.56
N THR A 119 -0.73 0.80 0.92
CA THR A 119 -1.23 -0.57 1.07
C THR A 119 -2.41 -0.64 2.04
N GLN A 120 -2.31 0.03 3.17
CA GLN A 120 -3.37 0.04 4.18
C GLN A 120 -4.59 0.84 3.72
N VAL A 121 -4.37 1.98 3.05
CA VAL A 121 -5.47 2.77 2.44
C VAL A 121 -6.23 1.93 1.42
N LEU A 122 -5.53 1.26 0.49
CA LEU A 122 -6.17 0.38 -0.50
C LEU A 122 -6.97 -0.74 0.15
N ALA A 123 -6.40 -1.40 1.16
CA ALA A 123 -7.07 -2.48 1.88
C ALA A 123 -8.33 -1.98 2.63
N MET A 124 -8.32 -0.74 3.11
CA MET A 124 -9.46 -0.13 3.81
C MET A 124 -10.54 0.39 2.87
N THR A 125 -10.15 0.95 1.73
CA THR A 125 -11.08 1.65 0.81
C THR A 125 -11.60 0.75 -0.32
N MET A 126 -10.88 -0.35 -0.60
CA MET A 126 -11.19 -1.31 -1.66
C MET A 126 -11.18 -2.76 -1.15
N PRO A 127 -11.84 -3.07 -0.02
CA PRO A 127 -11.80 -4.41 0.58
C PRO A 127 -12.44 -5.48 -0.31
N GLU A 128 -13.28 -5.08 -1.27
CA GLU A 128 -13.87 -5.98 -2.27
C GLU A 128 -12.87 -6.42 -3.33
N VAL A 129 -11.73 -5.72 -3.45
CA VAL A 129 -10.68 -5.99 -4.44
C VAL A 129 -9.58 -6.86 -3.87
N PHE A 130 -9.13 -6.55 -2.66
CA PHE A 130 -7.95 -7.17 -2.08
C PHE A 130 -8.31 -8.33 -1.15
N ALA A 131 -7.77 -9.51 -1.46
CA ALA A 131 -7.93 -10.72 -0.63
C ALA A 131 -7.14 -10.64 0.69
N ALA A 132 -6.01 -9.95 0.68
CA ALA A 132 -5.19 -9.66 1.86
C ALA A 132 -4.20 -8.55 1.59
N ALA A 133 -3.62 -7.98 2.66
CA ALA A 133 -2.59 -6.96 2.56
C ALA A 133 -1.42 -7.21 3.52
N ALA A 134 -0.22 -6.82 3.09
CA ALA A 134 1.02 -6.98 3.84
C ALA A 134 1.85 -5.69 3.86
N PRO A 135 1.44 -4.66 4.63
CA PRO A 135 2.19 -3.42 4.78
C PRO A 135 3.51 -3.64 5.55
N CYS A 136 4.60 -3.02 5.06
CA CYS A 136 5.93 -3.13 5.63
C CYS A 136 6.49 -1.76 6.01
N SER A 137 6.94 -1.60 7.25
CA SER A 137 7.64 -0.40 7.73
C SER A 137 6.88 0.91 7.54
N GLY A 138 5.57 0.90 7.76
CA GLY A 138 4.71 2.08 7.72
C GLY A 138 3.42 1.83 8.48
N VAL A 139 2.97 2.85 9.18
CA VAL A 139 1.80 2.79 10.05
C VAL A 139 0.74 3.79 9.59
N LEU A 140 -0.48 3.64 10.07
CA LEU A 140 -1.54 4.63 9.88
C LEU A 140 -1.22 5.82 10.78
N PHE A 141 -0.65 6.87 10.21
CA PHE A 141 -0.12 7.99 10.98
C PHE A 141 -1.18 8.84 11.66
N GLN A 142 -0.95 9.11 12.95
CA GLN A 142 -1.26 10.38 13.55
C GLN A 142 0.08 11.13 13.70
N GLY A 143 0.32 12.10 12.86
CA GLY A 143 1.58 12.84 12.79
C GLY A 143 1.91 13.15 11.32
N PHE A 144 2.79 14.11 11.06
CA PHE A 144 3.12 14.56 9.70
C PHE A 144 1.93 15.11 8.87
N GLY A 145 0.85 15.57 9.53
CA GLY A 145 -0.34 16.05 8.82
C GLY A 145 -1.14 14.98 8.06
N MET A 146 -0.83 13.70 8.28
CA MET A 146 -1.42 12.57 7.55
C MET A 146 -2.24 11.69 8.49
N ASP A 147 -3.43 12.13 8.83
CA ASP A 147 -4.38 11.30 9.58
C ASP A 147 -5.37 10.65 8.62
N ILE A 148 -5.07 9.45 8.15
CA ILE A 148 -5.96 8.73 7.23
C ILE A 148 -7.31 8.35 7.85
N ARG A 149 -7.46 8.45 9.18
CA ARG A 149 -8.73 8.19 9.86
C ARG A 149 -9.80 9.21 9.50
N VAL A 150 -9.40 10.39 8.97
CA VAL A 150 -10.34 11.41 8.49
C VAL A 150 -10.86 11.14 7.08
N LEU A 151 -10.35 10.13 6.37
CA LEU A 151 -10.83 9.80 5.04
C LEU A 151 -12.27 9.26 5.12
N PRO A 152 -13.23 9.88 4.39
CA PRO A 152 -14.63 9.43 4.39
C PRO A 152 -14.78 7.96 4.00
N GLU A 153 -13.93 7.48 3.11
CA GLU A 153 -13.91 6.10 2.64
C GLU A 153 -13.63 5.10 3.78
N ILE A 154 -12.83 5.49 4.77
CA ILE A 154 -12.54 4.66 5.93
C ILE A 154 -13.74 4.65 6.89
N HIS A 155 -14.38 5.80 7.11
CA HIS A 155 -15.56 5.90 7.99
C HIS A 155 -16.82 5.28 7.40
N ASN A 156 -16.99 5.37 6.08
CA ASN A 156 -18.16 4.88 5.36
C ASN A 156 -17.97 3.46 4.81
N ARG A 157 -16.90 2.83 5.19
CA ARG A 157 -16.55 1.49 4.74
C ARG A 157 -17.67 0.48 5.05
N LYS A 158 -18.00 -0.35 4.06
CA LYS A 158 -18.79 -1.56 4.28
C LYS A 158 -18.01 -2.50 5.18
N ASP A 159 -18.74 -3.19 6.04
CA ASP A 159 -18.17 -4.22 6.90
C ASP A 159 -17.61 -5.38 6.05
N CYS A 160 -16.31 -5.35 5.84
CA CYS A 160 -15.59 -6.32 5.02
C CYS A 160 -14.20 -6.54 5.64
N PRO A 161 -14.09 -7.48 6.58
CA PRO A 161 -12.80 -7.86 7.14
C PRO A 161 -11.82 -8.31 6.06
N ILE A 162 -10.56 -7.89 6.20
CA ILE A 162 -9.49 -8.28 5.29
C ILE A 162 -8.28 -8.75 6.10
N PRO A 163 -7.71 -9.94 5.80
CA PRO A 163 -6.47 -10.38 6.43
C PRO A 163 -5.35 -9.37 6.20
N ILE A 164 -4.68 -8.99 7.29
CA ILE A 164 -3.55 -8.09 7.24
C ILE A 164 -2.36 -8.65 8.01
N TRP A 165 -1.18 -8.57 7.42
CA TRP A 165 0.07 -8.97 8.04
C TRP A 165 1.06 -7.81 8.02
N MET A 166 1.20 -7.14 9.16
CA MET A 166 2.07 -5.97 9.29
C MET A 166 3.49 -6.39 9.65
N PHE A 167 4.46 -5.81 8.96
CA PHE A 167 5.88 -5.98 9.24
C PHE A 167 6.48 -4.65 9.66
N GLY A 168 7.39 -4.70 10.63
CA GLY A 168 8.16 -3.54 11.08
C GLY A 168 9.47 -3.97 11.72
N GLY A 169 10.51 -3.15 11.59
CA GLY A 169 11.79 -3.36 12.28
C GLY A 169 11.69 -2.88 13.72
N GLU A 170 12.28 -3.59 14.67
CA GLU A 170 12.25 -3.26 16.10
C GLU A 170 12.91 -1.92 16.45
N GLN A 171 13.75 -1.39 15.56
CA GLN A 171 14.44 -0.11 15.73
C GLN A 171 13.78 1.04 14.95
N GLU A 172 12.62 0.82 14.36
CA GLU A 172 11.90 1.89 13.66
C GLU A 172 11.37 2.92 14.67
N PRO A 173 11.48 4.24 14.36
CA PRO A 173 11.10 5.30 15.30
C PRO A 173 9.67 5.21 15.81
N TRP A 174 8.76 4.68 15.01
CA TRP A 174 7.34 4.49 15.35
C TRP A 174 7.03 3.17 16.05
N LEU A 175 8.06 2.31 16.24
CA LEU A 175 8.00 1.03 16.95
C LEU A 175 8.83 1.03 18.24
N LEU A 176 9.26 2.21 18.73
CA LEU A 176 10.12 2.30 19.89
C LEU A 176 9.48 1.61 21.11
N PRO A 177 10.21 0.72 21.79
CA PRO A 177 9.68 -0.12 22.87
C PRO A 177 9.21 0.64 24.10
N ASN A 178 9.57 1.92 24.24
CA ASN A 178 9.21 2.77 25.36
C ASN A 178 7.97 3.65 25.09
N ILE A 179 7.36 3.55 23.91
CA ILE A 179 6.11 4.24 23.62
C ILE A 179 4.98 3.24 23.82
N PRO A 180 4.03 3.49 24.74
CA PRO A 180 2.90 2.60 24.93
C PRO A 180 2.18 2.33 23.61
N THR A 181 1.90 1.06 23.30
CA THR A 181 1.28 0.65 22.02
C THR A 181 -0.13 1.19 21.82
N ASP A 182 -0.75 1.71 22.89
CA ASP A 182 -2.05 2.38 22.86
C ASP A 182 -1.98 3.87 22.54
N THR A 183 -0.79 4.47 22.50
CA THR A 183 -0.58 5.91 22.27
C THR A 183 0.34 6.23 21.09
N ASN A 184 0.93 5.23 20.45
CA ASN A 184 1.80 5.41 19.28
C ASN A 184 1.11 5.04 17.97
N SER A 185 1.69 5.44 16.84
CA SER A 185 1.16 5.18 15.51
C SER A 185 0.99 3.69 15.21
N THR A 186 1.85 2.84 15.75
CA THR A 186 1.75 1.39 15.63
C THR A 186 0.57 0.85 16.42
N GLY A 187 0.41 1.27 17.67
CA GLY A 187 -0.73 0.90 18.49
C GLY A 187 -2.05 1.35 17.87
N ASP A 188 -2.10 2.57 17.32
CA ASP A 188 -3.27 3.06 16.59
C ASP A 188 -3.58 2.20 15.36
N SER A 189 -2.57 1.86 14.57
CA SER A 189 -2.74 0.98 13.40
C SER A 189 -3.29 -0.38 13.79
N ILE A 190 -2.72 -1.01 14.83
CA ILE A 190 -3.19 -2.31 15.34
C ILE A 190 -4.63 -2.20 15.82
N ARG A 191 -4.98 -1.16 16.58
CA ARG A 191 -6.35 -0.94 17.11
C ARG A 191 -7.36 -0.76 15.99
N ILE A 192 -7.02 0.04 14.96
CA ILE A 192 -7.88 0.26 13.79
C ILE A 192 -8.10 -1.05 13.06
N TRP A 193 -7.06 -1.81 12.77
CA TRP A 193 -7.18 -3.08 12.05
C TRP A 193 -7.92 -4.15 12.86
N ARG A 194 -7.71 -4.21 14.17
CA ARG A 194 -8.49 -5.11 15.04
C ARG A 194 -9.97 -4.74 15.03
N GLY A 195 -10.28 -3.46 15.14
CA GLY A 195 -11.65 -2.96 15.05
C GLY A 195 -12.30 -3.29 13.70
N ASN A 196 -11.60 -3.04 12.60
CA ASN A 196 -12.06 -3.33 11.25
C ASN A 196 -12.31 -4.82 10.99
N ASN A 197 -11.54 -5.68 11.63
CA ASN A 197 -11.65 -7.13 11.48
C ASN A 197 -12.44 -7.80 12.60
N HIS A 198 -13.15 -7.03 13.43
CA HIS A 198 -13.95 -7.52 14.57
C HIS A 198 -13.18 -8.40 15.57
N LEU A 199 -11.87 -8.17 15.69
CA LEU A 199 -11.03 -8.89 16.64
C LEU A 199 -11.16 -8.28 18.03
N THR A 200 -11.58 -9.10 18.98
CA THR A 200 -11.59 -8.71 20.39
C THR A 200 -10.19 -8.44 20.94
N PRO A 201 -10.06 -7.63 22.00
CA PRO A 201 -8.79 -7.38 22.68
C PRO A 201 -8.11 -8.64 23.20
#